data_4abdeffdb8bb9f55413b7d3f39376dea
#
_entry.id   4abdeffdb8bb9f55413b7d3f39376dea
#
_cell.length_a   1.000
_cell.length_b   1.000
_cell.length_c   1.000
_cell.angle_alpha   90.00
_cell.angle_beta   90.00
_cell.angle_gamma   90.00
#
_symmetry.space_group_name_H-M   'P 1'
#
loop_
_entity.id
_entity.type
_entity.pdbx_description
1 polymer ?
#
loop_
_entity_poly.entity_id
_entity_poly.type
_entity_poly.pdbx_seq_one_letter_code
_entity_poly.pdbx_strand_id
1 'polypeptide(L)'
;IIWDNKVTENHFVELYKNIEYKRLRVTFKDAKPNKNWVLPTALVKKYFGDFQIKEKDGTWIIVEPAWRNANIERKNMPIIGRATCNKIMWEPLLGALNQVMEEGLQNTLSKDEFQKSGGCYAPRRINRFNAGGAISRHAWGIAIDINVKSGYHPRVVQIFNQWGFAWGGTWTSPDEMHFELRDLSPSISQTGS
;
A
#
# COMPACT_ATOMS: atom_id res chain seq x y z
N ILE A 1 -9.03 -19.16 -4.36
CA ILE A 1 -8.58 -19.84 -3.11
C ILE A 1 -9.40 -19.20 -1.98
N ILE A 2 -10.28 -19.99 -1.38
CA ILE A 2 -11.05 -19.57 -0.20
C ILE A 2 -10.11 -19.67 0.99
N TRP A 3 -9.79 -18.55 1.60
CA TRP A 3 -8.98 -18.51 2.80
C TRP A 3 -9.83 -18.91 4.00
N ASP A 4 -9.59 -20.11 4.55
CA ASP A 4 -10.16 -20.52 5.81
C ASP A 4 -9.49 -19.73 6.95
N ASN A 5 -10.29 -19.12 7.83
CA ASN A 5 -9.86 -18.29 8.96
C ASN A 5 -9.04 -19.03 10.04
N LYS A 6 -8.62 -20.25 9.78
CA LYS A 6 -7.84 -21.11 10.69
C LYS A 6 -6.36 -21.22 10.35
N VAL A 7 -5.87 -20.51 9.35
CA VAL A 7 -4.44 -20.52 9.03
C VAL A 7 -3.72 -19.69 10.07
N THR A 8 -3.00 -20.36 10.97
CA THR A 8 -2.17 -19.71 12.00
C THR A 8 -0.98 -18.99 11.38
N GLU A 9 -0.45 -17.93 12.04
CA GLU A 9 0.71 -17.15 11.59
C GLU A 9 1.89 -18.03 11.15
N ASN A 10 2.12 -19.18 11.83
CA ASN A 10 3.17 -20.14 11.50
C ASN A 10 2.98 -20.84 10.14
N HIS A 11 1.76 -21.05 9.69
CA HIS A 11 1.47 -21.68 8.39
C HIS A 11 1.84 -20.76 7.22
N PHE A 12 1.66 -19.46 7.38
CA PHE A 12 2.10 -18.48 6.36
C PHE A 12 3.62 -18.44 6.23
N VAL A 13 4.34 -18.48 7.36
CA VAL A 13 5.80 -18.49 7.37
C VAL A 13 6.36 -19.73 6.65
N GLU A 14 5.78 -20.92 6.85
CA GLU A 14 6.22 -22.14 6.17
C GLU A 14 5.90 -22.15 4.67
N LEU A 15 4.74 -21.66 4.26
CA LEU A 15 4.36 -21.55 2.84
C LEU A 15 5.33 -20.63 2.07
N TYR A 16 5.79 -19.55 2.70
CA TYR A 16 6.73 -18.62 2.08
C TYR A 16 8.19 -19.08 2.10
N LYS A 17 8.62 -19.92 3.07
CA LYS A 17 9.97 -20.50 3.08
C LYS A 17 10.24 -21.48 1.92
N ASN A 18 9.18 -22.09 1.37
CA ASN A 18 9.27 -23.08 0.28
C ASN A 18 9.06 -22.50 -1.11
N ILE A 19 8.67 -21.23 -1.22
CA ILE A 19 8.51 -20.55 -2.49
C ILE A 19 9.73 -19.64 -2.69
N GLU A 20 10.69 -20.07 -3.51
CA GLU A 20 11.70 -19.17 -4.08
C GLU A 20 10.99 -18.10 -4.92
N TYR A 21 10.56 -17.02 -4.28
CA TYR A 21 10.00 -15.88 -4.97
C TYR A 21 11.11 -15.18 -5.75
N LYS A 22 11.38 -15.66 -6.95
CA LYS A 22 11.97 -14.82 -8.00
C LYS A 22 10.92 -13.80 -8.40
N ARG A 23 10.83 -12.73 -7.64
CA ARG A 23 9.98 -11.59 -7.94
C ARG A 23 10.49 -10.95 -9.23
N LEU A 24 9.85 -11.28 -10.33
CA LEU A 24 9.97 -10.50 -11.56
C LEU A 24 9.33 -9.13 -11.27
N ARG A 25 10.16 -8.16 -10.90
CA ARG A 25 9.72 -6.77 -10.84
C ARG A 25 9.37 -6.36 -12.25
N VAL A 26 8.08 -6.21 -12.52
CA VAL A 26 7.64 -5.50 -13.71
C VAL A 26 7.85 -4.01 -13.43
N THR A 27 9.03 -3.54 -13.73
CA THR A 27 9.27 -2.10 -13.84
C THR A 27 8.53 -1.65 -15.07
N PHE A 28 7.65 -0.67 -14.96
CA PHE A 28 7.02 -0.05 -16.12
C PHE A 28 8.12 0.59 -16.97
N LYS A 29 8.53 -0.08 -18.04
CA LYS A 29 9.63 0.36 -18.93
C LYS A 29 9.41 1.76 -19.50
N ASP A 30 8.14 2.17 -19.61
CA ASP A 30 7.75 3.45 -20.19
C ASP A 30 7.50 4.57 -19.13
N ALA A 31 7.47 4.22 -17.86
CA ALA A 31 7.30 5.19 -16.80
C ALA A 31 8.67 5.65 -16.33
N LYS A 32 9.14 6.79 -16.83
CA LYS A 32 10.19 7.52 -16.13
C LYS A 32 9.64 7.88 -14.75
N PRO A 33 10.20 7.32 -13.65
CA PRO A 33 9.76 7.69 -12.32
C PRO A 33 9.91 9.20 -12.19
N ASN A 34 8.91 9.85 -11.58
CA ASN A 34 9.08 11.24 -11.23
C ASN A 34 10.21 11.36 -10.19
N LYS A 35 10.62 12.57 -9.88
CA LYS A 35 11.70 12.83 -8.90
C LYS A 35 11.49 12.19 -7.53
N ASN A 36 10.28 11.76 -7.22
CA ASN A 36 9.90 11.08 -5.98
C ASN A 36 9.81 9.56 -6.11
N TRP A 37 10.14 8.99 -7.28
CA TRP A 37 10.06 7.53 -7.55
C TRP A 37 8.68 6.91 -7.34
N VAL A 38 7.62 7.67 -7.56
CA VAL A 38 6.24 7.22 -7.47
C VAL A 38 5.60 7.06 -8.86
N LEU A 39 4.52 6.28 -8.95
CA LEU A 39 3.77 6.14 -10.19
C LEU A 39 3.11 7.46 -10.59
N PRO A 40 3.24 7.92 -11.84
CA PRO A 40 2.43 9.00 -12.37
C PRO A 40 0.93 8.71 -12.23
N THR A 41 0.13 9.73 -11.98
CA THR A 41 -1.32 9.57 -11.78
C THR A 41 -2.02 8.91 -12.97
N ALA A 42 -1.57 9.17 -14.20
CA ALA A 42 -2.10 8.51 -15.39
C ALA A 42 -1.94 6.98 -15.35
N LEU A 43 -0.79 6.49 -14.85
CA LEU A 43 -0.56 5.07 -14.67
C LEU A 43 -1.34 4.49 -13.50
N VAL A 44 -1.49 5.24 -12.41
CA VAL A 44 -2.37 4.84 -11.30
C VAL A 44 -3.79 4.62 -11.80
N LYS A 45 -4.35 5.54 -12.57
CA LYS A 45 -5.68 5.40 -13.17
C LYS A 45 -5.76 4.22 -14.13
N LYS A 46 -4.73 4.02 -14.97
CA LYS A 46 -4.68 2.91 -15.93
C LYS A 46 -4.70 1.55 -15.25
N TYR A 47 -3.93 1.36 -14.18
CA TYR A 47 -3.72 0.05 -13.56
C TYR A 47 -4.64 -0.25 -12.39
N PHE A 48 -5.06 0.78 -11.65
CA PHE A 48 -5.95 0.63 -10.48
C PHE A 48 -7.38 1.10 -10.75
N GLY A 49 -7.65 1.56 -11.97
CA GLY A 49 -8.92 2.11 -12.40
C GLY A 49 -9.08 3.60 -12.10
N ASP A 50 -9.87 4.26 -12.92
CA ASP A 50 -10.36 5.62 -12.67
C ASP A 50 -11.73 5.55 -12.00
N PHE A 51 -12.11 6.58 -11.27
CA PHE A 51 -13.39 6.66 -10.59
C PHE A 51 -13.92 8.09 -10.54
N GLN A 52 -15.25 8.23 -10.49
CA GLN A 52 -15.90 9.49 -10.23
C GLN A 52 -15.75 9.86 -8.74
N ILE A 53 -15.64 11.16 -8.48
CA ILE A 53 -15.55 11.70 -7.12
C ILE A 53 -16.63 12.75 -6.88
N LYS A 54 -17.03 12.86 -5.62
CA LYS A 54 -17.77 14.01 -5.09
C LYS A 54 -16.97 14.64 -3.97
N GLU A 55 -16.91 15.96 -3.96
CA GLU A 55 -16.28 16.67 -2.85
C GLU A 55 -17.09 16.47 -1.56
N LYS A 56 -16.37 16.40 -0.47
CA LYS A 56 -16.89 16.34 0.88
C LYS A 56 -16.16 17.41 1.71
N ASP A 57 -16.49 17.53 2.99
CA ASP A 57 -15.90 18.53 3.86
C ASP A 57 -14.35 18.51 3.90
N GLY A 58 -13.76 19.66 3.78
CA GLY A 58 -12.30 19.83 3.79
C GLY A 58 -11.64 19.20 2.56
N THR A 59 -10.73 18.24 2.80
CA THR A 59 -10.00 17.53 1.74
C THR A 59 -10.59 16.17 1.40
N TRP A 60 -11.59 15.74 2.15
CA TRP A 60 -12.22 14.44 1.94
C TRP A 60 -13.04 14.42 0.65
N ILE A 61 -13.03 13.29 -0.01
CA ILE A 61 -13.82 13.01 -1.20
C ILE A 61 -14.64 11.74 -1.00
N ILE A 62 -15.73 11.63 -1.75
CA ILE A 62 -16.50 10.40 -1.89
C ILE A 62 -16.12 9.79 -3.22
N VAL A 63 -15.56 8.59 -3.16
CA VAL A 63 -15.23 7.79 -4.34
C VAL A 63 -16.46 7.02 -4.80
N GLU A 64 -16.62 6.89 -6.09
CA GLU A 64 -17.70 6.12 -6.74
C GLU A 64 -17.92 4.76 -6.07
N PRO A 65 -19.14 4.46 -5.58
CA PRO A 65 -19.40 3.23 -4.83
C PRO A 65 -19.11 1.95 -5.62
N ALA A 66 -19.39 1.92 -6.91
CA ALA A 66 -19.16 0.76 -7.77
C ALA A 66 -17.66 0.39 -7.80
N TRP A 67 -16.81 1.38 -8.07
CA TRP A 67 -15.35 1.18 -8.05
C TRP A 67 -14.85 0.77 -6.65
N ARG A 68 -15.29 1.50 -5.61
CA ARG A 68 -14.90 1.22 -4.22
C ARG A 68 -15.23 -0.22 -3.81
N ASN A 69 -16.45 -0.67 -4.07
CA ASN A 69 -16.90 -2.01 -3.68
C ASN A 69 -16.17 -3.11 -4.46
N ALA A 70 -15.79 -2.86 -5.71
CA ALA A 70 -15.04 -3.80 -6.52
C ALA A 70 -13.58 -3.92 -6.07
N ASN A 71 -12.95 -2.84 -5.60
CA ASN A 71 -11.50 -2.76 -5.42
C ASN A 71 -11.05 -2.71 -3.95
N ILE A 72 -11.85 -2.17 -3.04
CA ILE A 72 -11.46 -1.97 -1.64
C ILE A 72 -12.01 -3.08 -0.77
N GLU A 73 -11.14 -3.67 0.04
CA GLU A 73 -11.46 -4.76 0.95
C GLU A 73 -10.84 -4.52 2.31
N ARG A 74 -11.40 -5.17 3.35
CA ARG A 74 -10.85 -5.19 4.70
C ARG A 74 -10.32 -6.56 5.04
N LYS A 75 -9.07 -6.63 5.50
CA LYS A 75 -8.43 -7.85 5.99
C LYS A 75 -7.71 -7.63 7.31
N ASN A 76 -7.49 -8.73 8.03
CA ASN A 76 -6.60 -8.75 9.18
C ASN A 76 -5.18 -9.12 8.71
N MET A 77 -4.22 -8.27 9.00
CA MET A 77 -2.83 -8.41 8.59
C MET A 77 -1.95 -8.69 9.80
N PRO A 78 -0.85 -9.45 9.63
CA PRO A 78 0.12 -9.62 10.71
C PRO A 78 0.64 -8.25 11.16
N ILE A 79 1.11 -8.17 12.39
CA ILE A 79 1.67 -6.99 13.06
C ILE A 79 0.67 -5.84 13.22
N ILE A 80 0.06 -5.37 12.12
CA ILE A 80 -0.75 -4.14 12.10
C ILE A 80 -2.24 -4.34 12.40
N GLY A 81 -2.74 -5.58 12.34
CA GLY A 81 -4.14 -5.89 12.58
C GLY A 81 -5.04 -5.54 11.40
N ARG A 82 -6.25 -5.03 11.65
CA ARG A 82 -7.23 -4.75 10.60
C ARG A 82 -6.80 -3.59 9.71
N ALA A 83 -6.71 -3.86 8.42
CA ALA A 83 -6.43 -2.86 7.37
C ALA A 83 -7.56 -2.86 6.32
N THR A 84 -7.86 -1.70 5.78
CA THR A 84 -8.77 -1.54 4.64
C THR A 84 -7.96 -0.95 3.50
N CYS A 85 -7.72 -1.76 2.46
CA CYS A 85 -6.85 -1.38 1.33
C CYS A 85 -7.48 -1.82 0.01
N ASN A 86 -6.85 -1.45 -1.10
CA ASN A 86 -7.12 -2.07 -2.38
C ASN A 86 -6.70 -3.55 -2.34
N LYS A 87 -7.49 -4.41 -2.96
CA LYS A 87 -7.21 -5.87 -3.03
C LYS A 87 -5.81 -6.20 -3.54
N ILE A 88 -5.28 -5.36 -4.41
CA ILE A 88 -3.94 -5.47 -5.00
C ILE A 88 -2.80 -5.30 -3.99
N MET A 89 -3.08 -4.65 -2.86
CA MET A 89 -2.10 -4.42 -1.79
C MET A 89 -1.79 -5.67 -0.98
N TRP A 90 -2.69 -6.66 -0.95
CA TRP A 90 -2.60 -7.75 0.02
C TRP A 90 -1.35 -8.60 -0.16
N GLU A 91 -1.02 -8.97 -1.38
CA GLU A 91 0.17 -9.78 -1.65
C GLU A 91 1.48 -9.05 -1.27
N PRO A 92 1.79 -7.87 -1.82
CA PRO A 92 3.02 -7.18 -1.47
C PRO A 92 3.07 -6.75 0.02
N LEU A 93 1.95 -6.33 0.58
CA LEU A 93 1.89 -5.92 2.00
C LEU A 93 2.12 -7.11 2.93
N LEU A 94 1.46 -8.25 2.68
CA LEU A 94 1.64 -9.47 3.46
C LEU A 94 3.09 -9.97 3.36
N GLY A 95 3.66 -9.95 2.16
CA GLY A 95 5.05 -10.34 1.96
C GLY A 95 6.03 -9.45 2.73
N ALA A 96 5.84 -8.14 2.69
CA ALA A 96 6.67 -7.21 3.46
C ALA A 96 6.55 -7.43 4.97
N LEU A 97 5.34 -7.58 5.50
CA LEU A 97 5.10 -7.79 6.93
C LEU A 97 5.64 -9.13 7.41
N ASN A 98 5.52 -10.20 6.62
CA ASN A 98 6.10 -11.50 6.94
C ASN A 98 7.64 -11.44 6.99
N GLN A 99 8.26 -10.78 6.02
CA GLN A 99 9.72 -10.61 6.04
C GLN A 99 10.18 -9.76 7.24
N VAL A 100 9.42 -8.75 7.64
CA VAL A 100 9.69 -8.00 8.88
C VAL A 100 9.65 -8.92 10.10
N MET A 101 8.69 -9.87 10.18
CA MET A 101 8.63 -10.86 11.26
C MET A 101 9.79 -11.85 11.20
N GLU A 102 10.12 -12.36 10.02
CA GLU A 102 11.23 -13.30 9.83
C GLU A 102 12.60 -12.71 10.25
N GLU A 103 12.77 -11.40 10.07
CA GLU A 103 13.97 -10.68 10.50
C GLU A 103 13.89 -10.18 11.96
N GLY A 104 12.84 -10.53 12.70
CA GLY A 104 12.68 -10.16 14.12
C GLY A 104 12.38 -8.68 14.36
N LEU A 105 11.92 -7.96 13.33
CA LEU A 105 11.70 -6.50 13.36
C LEU A 105 10.25 -6.09 13.65
N GLN A 106 9.35 -7.02 13.98
CA GLN A 106 7.93 -6.76 14.18
C GLN A 106 7.63 -5.69 15.24
N ASN A 107 8.48 -5.61 16.27
CA ASN A 107 8.32 -4.63 17.36
C ASN A 107 8.70 -3.19 16.96
N THR A 108 9.25 -3.00 15.75
CA THR A 108 9.55 -1.69 15.19
C THR A 108 8.37 -1.10 14.44
N LEU A 109 7.30 -1.88 14.22
CA LEU A 109 6.05 -1.43 13.63
C LEU A 109 4.97 -1.27 14.70
N SER A 110 4.31 -0.12 14.71
CA SER A 110 3.33 0.24 15.73
C SER A 110 1.90 -0.04 15.26
N LYS A 111 1.36 -1.18 15.69
CA LYS A 111 -0.06 -1.50 15.50
C LYS A 111 -0.97 -0.39 16.05
N ASP A 112 -0.61 0.18 17.17
CA ASP A 112 -1.40 1.20 17.86
C ASP A 112 -1.47 2.50 17.02
N GLU A 113 -0.34 2.95 16.47
CA GLU A 113 -0.32 4.12 15.58
C GLU A 113 -1.10 3.85 14.28
N PHE A 114 -0.93 2.66 13.69
CA PHE A 114 -1.68 2.28 12.50
C PHE A 114 -3.19 2.29 12.74
N GLN A 115 -3.66 1.70 13.84
CA GLN A 115 -5.09 1.60 14.14
C GLN A 115 -5.73 2.94 14.54
N LYS A 116 -4.97 3.87 15.14
CA LYS A 116 -5.49 5.15 15.65
C LYS A 116 -5.38 6.29 14.65
N SER A 117 -4.29 6.39 13.95
CA SER A 117 -3.97 7.56 13.11
C SER A 117 -3.34 7.23 11.76
N GLY A 118 -2.86 6.01 11.55
CA GLY A 118 -2.40 5.50 10.27
C GLY A 118 -3.56 5.08 9.37
N GLY A 119 -3.26 4.30 8.36
CA GLY A 119 -4.27 3.71 7.51
C GLY A 119 -3.84 3.52 6.07
N CYS A 120 -4.71 2.86 5.32
CA CYS A 120 -4.48 2.57 3.91
C CYS A 120 -5.52 3.25 3.02
N TYR A 121 -6.79 2.85 3.07
CA TYR A 121 -7.85 3.51 2.30
C TYR A 121 -8.38 4.73 3.04
N ALA A 122 -8.05 5.90 2.54
CA ALA A 122 -8.51 7.19 3.05
C ALA A 122 -8.72 8.15 1.86
N PRO A 123 -9.96 8.20 1.28
CA PRO A 123 -10.24 8.98 0.09
C PRO A 123 -10.18 10.48 0.40
N ARG A 124 -9.08 11.09 0.00
CA ARG A 124 -8.78 12.50 0.24
C ARG A 124 -7.87 13.10 -0.83
N ARG A 125 -7.81 14.41 -0.88
CA ARG A 125 -6.80 15.15 -1.65
C ARG A 125 -5.48 15.22 -0.88
N ILE A 126 -4.36 15.38 -1.60
CA ILE A 126 -3.02 15.43 -0.99
C ILE A 126 -2.87 16.67 -0.10
N ASN A 127 -3.40 17.80 -0.51
CA ASN A 127 -3.22 19.04 0.20
C ASN A 127 -4.48 19.45 0.95
N ARG A 128 -4.39 19.54 2.28
CA ARG A 128 -5.53 19.86 3.16
C ARG A 128 -6.09 21.29 2.99
N PHE A 129 -5.41 22.13 2.22
CA PHE A 129 -5.77 23.55 2.10
C PHE A 129 -6.28 23.97 0.70
N ASN A 130 -6.23 23.08 -0.29
CA ASN A 130 -6.64 23.40 -1.66
C ASN A 130 -7.76 22.48 -2.15
N ALA A 131 -8.98 23.01 -2.19
CA ALA A 131 -10.04 22.42 -3.01
C ALA A 131 -9.53 22.34 -4.47
N GLY A 132 -9.59 21.14 -5.07
CA GLY A 132 -9.04 20.92 -6.42
C GLY A 132 -7.61 20.37 -6.46
N GLY A 133 -6.93 20.16 -5.34
CA GLY A 133 -5.61 19.51 -5.28
C GLY A 133 -5.62 18.06 -5.79
N ALA A 134 -4.43 17.51 -6.07
CA ALA A 134 -4.28 16.14 -6.55
C ALA A 134 -4.89 15.12 -5.57
N ILE A 135 -5.44 14.03 -6.09
CA ILE A 135 -6.00 12.95 -5.29
C ILE A 135 -4.86 12.12 -4.68
N SER A 136 -4.95 11.87 -3.38
CA SER A 136 -3.99 11.04 -2.64
C SER A 136 -4.03 9.58 -3.11
N ARG A 137 -2.90 8.88 -3.06
CA ARG A 137 -2.82 7.43 -3.32
C ARG A 137 -3.63 6.61 -2.32
N HIS A 138 -3.88 7.14 -1.13
CA HIS A 138 -4.83 6.57 -0.18
C HIS A 138 -6.27 6.48 -0.73
N ALA A 139 -6.66 7.32 -1.69
CA ALA A 139 -7.98 7.24 -2.32
C ALA A 139 -8.14 6.00 -3.21
N TRP A 140 -7.05 5.49 -3.78
CA TRP A 140 -7.01 4.19 -4.45
C TRP A 140 -6.77 3.01 -3.50
N GLY A 141 -6.46 3.28 -2.22
CA GLY A 141 -6.09 2.25 -1.25
C GLY A 141 -4.76 1.56 -1.56
N ILE A 142 -3.84 2.24 -2.25
CA ILE A 142 -2.51 1.74 -2.64
C ILE A 142 -1.36 2.44 -1.90
N ALA A 143 -1.68 3.18 -0.86
CA ALA A 143 -0.72 3.77 0.07
C ALA A 143 -1.02 3.34 1.50
N ILE A 144 -0.03 3.35 2.36
CA ILE A 144 -0.17 2.95 3.75
C ILE A 144 0.74 3.77 4.67
N ASP A 145 0.17 4.24 5.78
CA ASP A 145 0.86 4.95 6.86
C ASP A 145 0.79 4.07 8.12
N ILE A 146 1.91 3.49 8.56
CA ILE A 146 1.94 2.57 9.71
C ILE A 146 2.47 3.29 10.96
N ASN A 147 3.71 3.74 10.91
CA ASN A 147 4.39 4.42 12.01
C ASN A 147 4.26 5.95 11.85
N VAL A 148 3.12 6.49 12.23
CA VAL A 148 2.78 7.91 12.00
C VAL A 148 3.68 8.86 12.80
N LYS A 149 4.19 8.42 13.96
CA LYS A 149 5.02 9.23 14.88
C LYS A 149 6.39 8.62 15.15
N SER A 150 6.47 7.29 15.23
CA SER A 150 7.70 6.59 15.64
C SER A 150 8.73 6.44 14.53
N GLY A 151 8.35 6.74 13.27
CA GLY A 151 9.23 6.53 12.13
C GLY A 151 9.50 5.06 11.83
N TYR A 152 10.40 4.77 10.88
CA TYR A 152 10.71 3.40 10.46
C TYR A 152 12.17 3.03 10.73
N HIS A 153 12.38 1.80 11.16
CA HIS A 153 13.69 1.18 11.16
C HIS A 153 14.22 1.10 9.71
N PRO A 154 15.49 1.47 9.41
CA PRO A 154 16.01 1.50 8.04
C PRO A 154 15.83 0.19 7.27
N ARG A 155 15.97 -0.94 7.99
CA ARG A 155 15.77 -2.26 7.36
C ARG A 155 14.33 -2.51 6.94
N VAL A 156 13.35 -2.02 7.70
CA VAL A 156 11.92 -2.08 7.33
C VAL A 156 11.66 -1.31 6.04
N VAL A 157 12.25 -0.11 5.89
CA VAL A 157 12.18 0.66 4.65
C VAL A 157 12.71 -0.14 3.46
N GLN A 158 13.87 -0.80 3.62
CA GLN A 158 14.46 -1.65 2.57
C GLN A 158 13.54 -2.83 2.21
N ILE A 159 12.96 -3.49 3.21
CA ILE A 159 12.00 -4.60 3.00
C ILE A 159 10.80 -4.10 2.18
N PHE A 160 10.15 -3.03 2.60
CA PHE A 160 9.00 -2.48 1.86
C PHE A 160 9.39 -2.09 0.43
N ASN A 161 10.56 -1.49 0.22
CA ASN A 161 11.07 -1.18 -1.12
C ASN A 161 11.26 -2.46 -1.96
N GLN A 162 11.77 -3.54 -1.38
CA GLN A 162 11.92 -4.84 -2.04
C GLN A 162 10.56 -5.44 -2.43
N TRP A 163 9.52 -5.16 -1.65
CA TRP A 163 8.15 -5.59 -1.91
C TRP A 163 7.36 -4.62 -2.80
N GLY A 164 8.02 -3.68 -3.46
CA GLY A 164 7.46 -2.82 -4.49
C GLY A 164 6.82 -1.53 -3.99
N PHE A 165 7.12 -1.13 -2.76
CA PHE A 165 6.68 0.15 -2.21
C PHE A 165 7.73 1.24 -2.42
N ALA A 166 7.30 2.47 -2.67
CA ALA A 166 8.12 3.67 -2.55
C ALA A 166 7.91 4.28 -1.17
N TRP A 167 9.00 4.71 -0.51
CA TRP A 167 8.94 5.39 0.77
C TRP A 167 8.97 6.91 0.62
N GLY A 168 8.03 7.59 1.25
CA GLY A 168 7.91 9.04 1.18
C GLY A 168 9.02 9.82 1.89
N GLY A 169 9.78 9.18 2.78
CA GLY A 169 10.90 9.82 3.48
C GLY A 169 12.04 10.27 2.55
N THR A 170 12.12 9.75 1.33
CA THR A 170 13.12 10.15 0.32
C THR A 170 12.63 11.24 -0.63
N TRP A 171 11.40 11.72 -0.48
CA TRP A 171 10.83 12.71 -1.38
C TRP A 171 11.41 14.11 -1.16
N THR A 172 11.27 14.97 -2.17
CA THR A 172 11.70 16.39 -2.06
C THR A 172 11.01 17.13 -0.90
N SER A 173 9.75 16.75 -0.62
CA SER A 173 9.02 17.11 0.60
C SER A 173 8.77 15.80 1.34
N PRO A 174 9.58 15.46 2.34
CA PRO A 174 9.51 14.16 3.00
C PRO A 174 8.16 13.91 3.67
N ASP A 175 7.64 12.69 3.48
CA ASP A 175 6.51 12.13 4.19
C ASP A 175 6.94 10.78 4.79
N GLU A 176 7.58 10.83 5.95
CA GLU A 176 8.29 9.70 6.53
C GLU A 176 7.38 8.54 6.96
N MET A 177 6.10 8.80 7.21
CA MET A 177 5.14 7.74 7.57
C MET A 177 4.60 7.00 6.36
N HIS A 178 4.78 7.52 5.14
CA HIS A 178 4.08 7.09 3.94
C HIS A 178 4.86 6.07 3.11
N PHE A 179 4.19 4.97 2.79
CA PHE A 179 4.56 4.07 1.70
C PHE A 179 3.47 4.03 0.65
N GLU A 180 3.83 3.98 -0.63
CA GLU A 180 2.85 3.74 -1.70
C GLU A 180 3.35 2.69 -2.69
N LEU A 181 2.44 1.91 -3.24
CA LEU A 181 2.74 0.86 -4.20
C LEU A 181 3.27 1.47 -5.49
N ARG A 182 4.47 1.06 -5.90
CA ARG A 182 5.17 1.50 -7.10
C ARG A 182 5.31 0.40 -8.14
N ASP A 183 5.65 -0.80 -7.67
CA ASP A 183 5.88 -1.94 -8.54
C ASP A 183 4.71 -2.93 -8.41
N LEU A 184 4.24 -3.47 -9.53
CA LEU A 184 3.19 -4.49 -9.54
C LEU A 184 3.80 -5.88 -9.64
N SER A 185 3.16 -6.87 -8.99
CA SER A 185 3.53 -8.26 -9.21
C SER A 185 3.06 -8.73 -10.60
N PRO A 186 3.71 -9.77 -11.20
CA PRO A 186 3.32 -10.29 -12.51
C PRO A 186 1.87 -10.77 -12.61
N SER A 187 1.29 -11.24 -11.51
CA SER A 187 -0.11 -11.67 -11.44
C SER A 187 -1.10 -10.53 -11.67
N ILE A 188 -0.67 -9.30 -11.45
CA ILE A 188 -1.51 -8.10 -11.56
C ILE A 188 -1.40 -7.48 -12.95
N SER A 189 -0.26 -7.63 -13.63
CA SER A 189 -0.04 -7.11 -14.98
C SER A 189 -0.86 -7.83 -16.06
N GLN A 190 -1.42 -9.01 -15.78
CA GLN A 190 -2.18 -9.81 -16.75
C GLN A 190 -3.69 -9.45 -16.79
N THR A 191 -4.19 -8.65 -15.87
CA THR A 191 -5.62 -8.29 -15.83
C THR A 191 -5.95 -6.97 -16.51
N GLY A 192 -4.98 -6.33 -17.14
CA GLY A 192 -5.08 -5.01 -17.77
C GLY A 192 -4.96 -5.02 -19.29
N SER A 193 -5.37 -6.10 -19.95
CA SER A 193 -5.50 -6.14 -21.42
C SER A 193 -6.96 -6.08 -21.85
#